data_71d4f1b9c881f1cec517a11642184c99
#
_entry.id   71d4f1b9c881f1cec517a11642184c99
#
_cell.length_a   1.000
_cell.length_b   1.000
_cell.length_c   1.000
_cell.angle_alpha   90.00
_cell.angle_beta   90.00
_cell.angle_gamma   90.00
#
_symmetry.space_group_name_H-M   'P 1'
#
loop_
_entity.id
_entity.type
_entity.pdbx_description
1 polymer ?
#
loop_
_entity_poly.entity_id
_entity_poly.type
_entity_poly.pdbx_seq_one_letter_code
_entity_poly.pdbx_strand_id
1 'polypeptide(L)'
;GLGWIHELKKGQTFRILDIEGNQAVDTTFYDMNAPEDHYSAIATIVAQKNIYLTTGSVLRAESGKPLLEIVADKTGRHDTLGGACSSQSNTVRYAREKRYMHNCRDSFMLQLADSDTGIRKRDLAPNINFFMNVPVTKEGGLKFDDGVSAPGNYVEMKALEDVVVLISNCPQLNNPCNAYNPTPVRLLIWDAE
;
A
#
# COMPACT_ATOMS: atom_id res chain seq x y z
N GLY A 1 11.06 -0.03 9.22
CA GLY A 1 9.86 0.55 8.68
C GLY A 1 9.76 2.05 8.88
N LEU A 2 10.15 2.83 7.85
CA LEU A 2 9.91 4.26 7.82
C LEU A 2 8.67 4.56 6.97
N GLY A 3 7.99 5.66 7.29
CA GLY A 3 6.96 6.24 6.45
C GLY A 3 7.56 7.18 5.40
N TRP A 4 6.80 7.47 4.36
CA TRP A 4 7.11 8.45 3.33
C TRP A 4 5.82 9.02 2.75
N ILE A 5 5.81 10.33 2.49
CA ILE A 5 4.71 11.03 1.86
C ILE A 5 5.23 11.89 0.71
N HIS A 6 4.50 11.95 -0.40
CA HIS A 6 4.89 12.73 -1.57
C HIS A 6 3.71 13.07 -2.46
N GLU A 7 3.79 14.19 -3.17
CA GLU A 7 2.85 14.60 -4.20
C GLU A 7 3.33 14.11 -5.56
N LEU A 8 2.51 13.32 -6.24
CA LEU A 8 2.72 12.95 -7.64
C LEU A 8 1.84 13.82 -8.52
N LYS A 9 2.44 14.40 -9.56
CA LYS A 9 1.68 15.15 -10.57
C LYS A 9 1.14 14.22 -11.64
N LYS A 10 -0.01 14.57 -12.19
CA LYS A 10 -0.61 13.87 -13.31
C LYS A 10 0.39 13.64 -14.44
N GLY A 11 0.48 12.40 -14.89
CA GLY A 11 1.41 11.95 -15.93
C GLY A 11 2.73 11.39 -15.39
N GLN A 12 3.14 11.72 -14.17
CA GLN A 12 4.35 11.13 -13.56
C GLN A 12 4.19 9.63 -13.36
N THR A 13 5.29 8.92 -13.44
CA THR A 13 5.37 7.49 -13.11
C THR A 13 6.11 7.32 -11.79
N PHE A 14 5.56 6.47 -10.95
CA PHE A 14 6.08 6.13 -9.62
C PHE A 14 6.37 4.63 -9.54
N ARG A 15 7.58 4.25 -9.14
CA ARG A 15 7.99 2.85 -8.94
C ARG A 15 8.30 2.59 -7.48
N ILE A 16 7.78 1.48 -6.98
CA ILE A 16 8.24 0.84 -5.75
C ILE A 16 9.08 -0.37 -6.16
N LEU A 17 10.36 -0.37 -5.79
CA LEU A 17 11.31 -1.43 -6.07
C LEU A 17 11.65 -2.16 -4.77
N ASP A 18 11.34 -3.45 -4.71
CA ASP A 18 11.72 -4.33 -3.62
C ASP A 18 13.18 -4.81 -3.85
N ILE A 19 14.10 -4.32 -3.02
CA ILE A 19 15.54 -4.51 -3.24
C ILE A 19 15.97 -5.95 -2.93
N GLU A 20 15.48 -6.48 -1.80
CA GLU A 20 15.92 -7.77 -1.26
C GLU A 20 14.86 -8.87 -1.41
N GLY A 21 13.66 -8.50 -1.83
CA GLY A 21 12.51 -9.40 -1.95
C GLY A 21 11.71 -9.57 -0.66
N ASN A 22 10.46 -9.99 -0.81
CA ASN A 22 9.53 -10.33 0.26
C ASN A 22 9.25 -9.19 1.27
N GLN A 23 9.30 -7.92 0.82
CA GLN A 23 9.00 -6.75 1.63
C GLN A 23 7.59 -6.23 1.33
N ALA A 24 6.69 -6.23 2.30
CA ALA A 24 5.39 -5.59 2.18
C ALA A 24 5.50 -4.07 2.29
N VAL A 25 4.79 -3.35 1.40
CA VAL A 25 4.76 -1.88 1.38
C VAL A 25 3.31 -1.42 1.45
N ASP A 26 2.90 -0.96 2.62
CA ASP A 26 1.57 -0.42 2.83
C ASP A 26 1.48 0.96 2.18
N THR A 27 0.58 1.14 1.23
CA THR A 27 0.48 2.38 0.45
C THR A 27 -0.98 2.80 0.31
N THR A 28 -1.26 4.08 0.50
CA THR A 28 -2.56 4.66 0.19
C THR A 28 -2.40 5.93 -0.63
N PHE A 29 -3.46 6.31 -1.34
CA PHE A 29 -3.48 7.43 -2.29
C PHE A 29 -4.67 8.32 -2.02
N TYR A 30 -4.46 9.62 -2.16
CA TYR A 30 -5.49 10.64 -2.01
C TYR A 30 -5.53 11.53 -3.26
N ASP A 31 -6.71 11.93 -3.68
CA ASP A 31 -6.83 13.04 -4.64
C ASP A 31 -6.23 14.29 -4.00
N MET A 32 -5.26 14.92 -4.63
CA MET A 32 -4.59 16.09 -4.07
C MET A 32 -5.51 17.29 -3.93
N ASN A 33 -6.53 17.41 -4.78
CA ASN A 33 -7.48 18.51 -4.79
C ASN A 33 -8.72 18.24 -3.91
N ALA A 34 -8.95 16.98 -3.53
CA ALA A 34 -10.06 16.53 -2.71
C ALA A 34 -9.63 15.33 -1.86
N PRO A 35 -8.81 15.52 -0.81
CA PRO A 35 -8.22 14.40 -0.04
C PRO A 35 -9.24 13.47 0.63
N GLU A 36 -10.48 13.92 0.80
CA GLU A 36 -11.61 13.08 1.23
C GLU A 36 -11.99 12.03 0.19
N ASP A 37 -11.69 12.24 -1.11
CA ASP A 37 -11.86 11.27 -2.18
C ASP A 37 -10.57 10.45 -2.36
N HIS A 38 -10.35 9.54 -1.45
CA HIS A 38 -9.15 8.73 -1.35
C HIS A 38 -9.32 7.35 -2.01
N TYR A 39 -8.23 6.62 -2.16
CA TYR A 39 -8.23 5.26 -2.69
C TYR A 39 -9.25 4.37 -1.98
N SER A 40 -10.02 3.64 -2.79
CA SER A 40 -11.00 2.66 -2.35
C SER A 40 -10.70 1.28 -2.94
N ALA A 41 -10.39 0.32 -2.06
CA ALA A 41 -10.20 -1.08 -2.46
C ALA A 41 -11.49 -1.64 -3.08
N ILE A 42 -12.65 -1.31 -2.50
CA ILE A 42 -13.96 -1.78 -2.99
C ILE A 42 -14.24 -1.23 -4.39
N ALA A 43 -14.09 0.08 -4.63
CA ALA A 43 -14.32 0.67 -5.94
C ALA A 43 -13.39 0.07 -7.01
N THR A 44 -12.13 -0.17 -6.65
CA THR A 44 -11.14 -0.79 -7.53
C THR A 44 -11.49 -2.25 -7.84
N ILE A 45 -11.77 -3.07 -6.83
CA ILE A 45 -12.11 -4.49 -6.97
C ILE A 45 -13.39 -4.68 -7.81
N VAL A 46 -14.43 -3.89 -7.53
CA VAL A 46 -15.70 -3.97 -8.27
C VAL A 46 -15.52 -3.59 -9.74
N ALA A 47 -14.75 -2.54 -10.02
CA ALA A 47 -14.51 -2.09 -11.39
C ALA A 47 -13.73 -3.12 -12.23
N GLN A 48 -12.69 -3.72 -11.66
CA GLN A 48 -11.86 -4.72 -12.37
C GLN A 48 -12.35 -6.17 -12.21
N LYS A 49 -13.29 -6.45 -11.31
CA LYS A 49 -13.82 -7.79 -10.99
C LYS A 49 -12.75 -8.78 -10.54
N ASN A 50 -11.71 -8.29 -9.88
CA ASN A 50 -10.60 -9.08 -9.36
C ASN A 50 -10.09 -8.44 -8.06
N ILE A 51 -9.77 -9.27 -7.06
CA ILE A 51 -9.18 -8.81 -5.79
C ILE A 51 -7.69 -8.55 -5.90
N TYR A 52 -7.02 -9.11 -6.90
CA TYR A 52 -5.58 -8.92 -7.12
C TYR A 52 -5.32 -7.80 -8.10
N LEU A 53 -4.34 -6.97 -7.77
CA LEU A 53 -3.85 -5.90 -8.63
C LEU A 53 -2.65 -6.41 -9.44
N THR A 54 -2.58 -6.00 -10.70
CA THR A 54 -1.47 -6.28 -11.61
C THR A 54 -1.41 -5.23 -12.72
N THR A 55 -0.52 -5.36 -13.68
CA THR A 55 -0.45 -4.47 -14.87
C THR A 55 -1.83 -4.32 -15.51
N GLY A 56 -2.22 -3.07 -15.77
CA GLY A 56 -3.53 -2.67 -16.29
C GLY A 56 -4.59 -2.41 -15.21
N SER A 57 -4.33 -2.71 -13.94
CA SER A 57 -5.24 -2.34 -12.84
C SER A 57 -5.28 -0.83 -12.66
N VAL A 58 -6.50 -0.26 -12.59
CA VAL A 58 -6.73 1.16 -12.32
C VAL A 58 -7.19 1.32 -10.88
N LEU A 59 -6.36 1.99 -10.08
CA LEU A 59 -6.64 2.33 -8.70
C LEU A 59 -7.64 3.49 -8.64
N ARG A 60 -8.76 3.28 -7.97
CA ARG A 60 -9.88 4.22 -7.94
C ARG A 60 -10.13 4.80 -6.56
N ALA A 61 -10.57 6.06 -6.55
CA ALA A 61 -11.11 6.71 -5.38
C ALA A 61 -12.52 6.20 -5.03
N GLU A 62 -13.05 6.60 -3.88
CA GLU A 62 -14.41 6.22 -3.45
C GLU A 62 -15.49 6.70 -4.40
N SER A 63 -15.31 7.86 -5.04
CA SER A 63 -16.20 8.36 -6.10
C SER A 63 -16.19 7.51 -7.38
N GLY A 64 -15.22 6.58 -7.51
CA GLY A 64 -14.93 5.84 -8.74
C GLY A 64 -13.94 6.54 -9.66
N LYS A 65 -13.46 7.75 -9.33
CA LYS A 65 -12.46 8.50 -10.08
C LYS A 65 -11.16 7.68 -10.20
N PRO A 66 -10.57 7.53 -11.40
CA PRO A 66 -9.28 6.88 -11.56
C PRO A 66 -8.17 7.78 -11.00
N LEU A 67 -7.36 7.26 -10.08
CA LEU A 67 -6.22 7.97 -9.49
C LEU A 67 -4.89 7.59 -10.14
N LEU A 68 -4.63 6.29 -10.26
CA LEU A 68 -3.40 5.76 -10.87
C LEU A 68 -3.72 4.51 -11.70
N GLU A 69 -2.83 4.18 -12.62
CA GLU A 69 -2.83 2.92 -13.36
C GLU A 69 -1.52 2.17 -13.10
N ILE A 70 -1.59 0.88 -12.80
CA ILE A 70 -0.40 0.03 -12.74
C ILE A 70 0.03 -0.26 -14.18
N VAL A 71 1.14 0.34 -14.61
CA VAL A 71 1.66 0.23 -15.98
C VAL A 71 2.69 -0.89 -16.14
N ALA A 72 3.34 -1.30 -15.05
CA ALA A 72 4.21 -2.48 -15.04
C ALA A 72 4.24 -3.11 -13.64
N ASP A 73 4.22 -4.45 -13.59
CA ASP A 73 4.24 -5.22 -12.36
C ASP A 73 4.99 -6.54 -12.59
N LYS A 74 5.97 -6.83 -11.74
CA LYS A 74 6.79 -8.05 -11.79
C LYS A 74 6.31 -9.14 -10.83
N THR A 75 5.35 -8.85 -9.96
CA THR A 75 4.81 -9.78 -8.97
C THR A 75 3.44 -10.34 -9.34
N GLY A 76 2.62 -9.55 -10.02
CA GLY A 76 1.28 -9.95 -10.47
C GLY A 76 0.25 -10.17 -9.36
N ARG A 77 0.59 -9.86 -8.12
CA ARG A 77 -0.29 -10.04 -6.97
C ARG A 77 0.07 -9.06 -5.86
N HIS A 78 -0.94 -8.33 -5.38
CA HIS A 78 -0.83 -7.40 -4.25
C HIS A 78 -2.08 -7.53 -3.39
N ASP A 79 -1.93 -7.37 -2.08
CA ASP A 79 -3.04 -7.48 -1.15
C ASP A 79 -3.85 -6.18 -1.06
N THR A 80 -5.17 -6.31 -1.18
CA THR A 80 -6.14 -5.21 -1.05
C THR A 80 -7.08 -5.40 0.15
N LEU A 81 -6.91 -6.46 0.93
CA LEU A 81 -7.86 -6.90 1.95
C LEU A 81 -7.30 -6.88 3.38
N GLY A 82 -5.99 -7.11 3.54
CA GLY A 82 -5.34 -7.28 4.85
C GLY A 82 -5.26 -6.00 5.67
N GLY A 83 -5.24 -4.85 5.04
CA GLY A 83 -5.09 -3.55 5.68
C GLY A 83 -3.75 -3.33 6.38
N ALA A 84 -3.54 -2.11 6.88
CA ALA A 84 -2.31 -1.74 7.59
C ALA A 84 -2.27 -2.34 9.00
N CYS A 85 -1.09 -2.80 9.41
CA CYS A 85 -0.89 -3.21 10.79
C CYS A 85 -0.98 -2.01 11.75
N SER A 86 -1.46 -2.27 12.97
CA SER A 86 -1.66 -1.27 14.02
C SER A 86 -1.37 -1.88 15.39
N SER A 87 -1.23 -1.05 16.41
CA SER A 87 -1.12 -1.51 17.81
C SER A 87 -2.27 -2.45 18.19
N GLN A 88 -3.50 -2.14 17.76
CA GLN A 88 -4.68 -2.95 18.01
C GLN A 88 -4.59 -4.31 17.30
N SER A 89 -4.27 -4.33 16.00
CA SER A 89 -4.16 -5.57 15.24
C SER A 89 -3.01 -6.44 15.76
N ASN A 90 -1.88 -5.84 16.15
CA ASN A 90 -0.76 -6.57 16.77
C ASN A 90 -1.16 -7.23 18.08
N THR A 91 -1.93 -6.53 18.92
CA THR A 91 -2.43 -7.06 20.18
C THR A 91 -3.36 -8.27 19.97
N VAL A 92 -4.31 -8.14 19.03
CA VAL A 92 -5.33 -9.17 18.77
C VAL A 92 -4.74 -10.39 18.04
N ARG A 93 -3.86 -10.17 17.06
CA ARG A 93 -3.34 -11.25 16.20
C ARG A 93 -2.19 -12.02 16.84
N TYR A 94 -1.36 -11.37 17.65
CA TYR A 94 -0.09 -11.95 18.11
C TYR A 94 0.01 -12.08 19.63
N ALA A 95 0.01 -10.98 20.38
CA ALA A 95 0.00 -11.00 21.83
C ALA A 95 -0.11 -9.58 22.40
N ARG A 96 -0.50 -9.47 23.66
CA ARG A 96 -0.70 -8.18 24.33
C ARG A 96 0.58 -7.32 24.40
N GLU A 97 1.73 -7.92 24.59
CA GLU A 97 3.04 -7.24 24.62
C GLU A 97 3.45 -6.69 23.25
N LYS A 98 2.88 -7.19 22.14
CA LYS A 98 3.12 -6.70 20.77
C LYS A 98 2.43 -5.37 20.47
N ARG A 99 1.66 -4.85 21.39
CA ARG A 99 1.00 -3.54 21.32
C ARG A 99 1.96 -2.39 21.00
N TYR A 100 3.16 -2.44 21.55
CA TYR A 100 4.15 -1.36 21.44
C TYR A 100 5.10 -1.52 20.25
N MET A 101 4.92 -2.54 19.42
CA MET A 101 5.68 -2.67 18.20
C MET A 101 5.37 -1.54 17.23
N HIS A 102 6.42 -1.10 16.52
CA HIS A 102 6.27 -0.24 15.37
C HIS A 102 5.27 -0.87 14.37
N ASN A 103 4.43 -0.05 13.77
CA ASN A 103 3.37 -0.50 12.87
C ASN A 103 3.10 0.54 11.78
N CYS A 104 2.47 0.09 10.68
CA CYS A 104 2.23 0.93 9.50
C CYS A 104 1.30 2.10 9.78
N ARG A 105 0.28 1.90 10.63
CA ARG A 105 -0.64 2.99 10.98
C ARG A 105 0.06 4.14 11.70
N ASP A 106 0.98 3.85 12.61
CA ASP A 106 1.77 4.87 13.29
C ASP A 106 2.74 5.56 12.32
N SER A 107 3.34 4.82 11.37
CA SER A 107 4.15 5.40 10.30
C SER A 107 3.35 6.39 9.47
N PHE A 108 2.13 6.04 9.05
CA PHE A 108 1.23 6.96 8.34
C PHE A 108 0.94 8.21 9.16
N MET A 109 0.61 8.06 10.44
CA MET A 109 0.29 9.18 11.31
C MET A 109 1.46 10.13 11.52
N LEU A 110 2.68 9.62 11.64
CA LEU A 110 3.89 10.43 11.75
C LEU A 110 4.11 11.27 10.49
N GLN A 111 3.99 10.65 9.30
CA GLN A 111 4.15 11.37 8.03
C GLN A 111 3.09 12.46 7.84
N LEU A 112 1.84 12.18 8.21
CA LEU A 112 0.76 13.16 8.11
C LEU A 112 0.92 14.31 9.10
N ALA A 113 1.46 14.06 10.29
CA ALA A 113 1.70 15.08 11.30
C ALA A 113 2.76 16.10 10.85
N ASP A 114 3.73 15.65 10.05
CA ASP A 114 4.84 16.48 9.54
C ASP A 114 4.54 17.07 8.15
N SER A 115 3.33 16.86 7.61
CA SER A 115 2.95 17.32 6.27
C SER A 115 1.92 18.44 6.29
N ASP A 116 1.95 19.28 5.25
CA ASP A 116 0.98 20.37 5.02
C ASP A 116 -0.22 19.94 4.16
N THR A 117 -0.40 18.64 3.92
CA THR A 117 -1.46 18.11 3.04
C THR A 117 -2.88 18.30 3.58
N GLY A 118 -3.05 18.64 4.84
CA GLY A 118 -4.36 18.74 5.49
C GLY A 118 -5.03 17.39 5.80
N ILE A 119 -4.47 16.27 5.33
CA ILE A 119 -4.95 14.92 5.62
C ILE A 119 -4.70 14.60 7.10
N ARG A 120 -5.70 14.03 7.76
CA ARG A 120 -5.66 13.76 9.19
C ARG A 120 -6.00 12.30 9.50
N LYS A 121 -5.87 11.92 10.77
CA LYS A 121 -6.19 10.56 11.25
C LYS A 121 -7.56 10.05 10.80
N ARG A 122 -8.57 10.91 10.74
CA ARG A 122 -9.94 10.55 10.30
C ARG A 122 -9.99 10.18 8.81
N ASP A 123 -9.02 10.67 8.03
CA ASP A 123 -8.97 10.52 6.58
C ASP A 123 -8.05 9.35 6.18
N LEU A 124 -7.57 8.54 7.16
CA LEU A 124 -6.76 7.35 6.86
C LEU A 124 -7.57 6.37 6.03
N ALA A 125 -7.21 6.30 4.76
CA ALA A 125 -7.85 5.46 3.76
C ALA A 125 -7.47 3.98 3.92
N PRO A 126 -8.26 3.06 3.36
CA PRO A 126 -7.78 1.72 3.05
C PRO A 126 -6.48 1.79 2.27
N ASN A 127 -5.58 0.84 2.50
CA ASN A 127 -4.28 0.79 1.84
C ASN A 127 -4.14 -0.47 0.98
N ILE A 128 -3.23 -0.40 0.02
CA ILE A 128 -2.71 -1.55 -0.71
C ILE A 128 -1.45 -2.02 0.02
N ASN A 129 -1.31 -3.32 0.23
CA ASN A 129 -0.08 -3.93 0.69
C ASN A 129 0.66 -4.48 -0.53
N PHE A 130 1.49 -3.65 -1.17
CA PHE A 130 2.28 -4.10 -2.31
C PHE A 130 3.22 -5.22 -1.89
N PHE A 131 3.38 -6.22 -2.78
CA PHE A 131 4.21 -7.44 -2.59
C PHE A 131 3.72 -8.42 -1.53
N MET A 132 2.66 -8.09 -0.81
CA MET A 132 2.10 -8.95 0.23
C MET A 132 1.14 -9.99 -0.34
N ASN A 133 1.21 -11.21 0.15
CA ASN A 133 0.38 -12.32 -0.28
C ASN A 133 -0.67 -12.68 0.77
N VAL A 134 -1.93 -12.39 0.45
CA VAL A 134 -3.08 -12.70 1.31
C VAL A 134 -4.13 -13.44 0.50
N PRO A 135 -3.93 -14.74 0.22
CA PRO A 135 -4.93 -15.53 -0.48
C PRO A 135 -6.23 -15.66 0.31
N VAL A 136 -7.35 -15.66 -0.42
CA VAL A 136 -8.67 -15.96 0.12
C VAL A 136 -8.90 -17.46 0.03
N THR A 137 -9.28 -18.11 1.13
CA THR A 137 -9.59 -19.52 1.15
C THR A 137 -10.97 -19.80 0.52
N LYS A 138 -11.27 -21.05 0.22
CA LYS A 138 -12.56 -21.46 -0.34
C LYS A 138 -13.74 -21.10 0.60
N GLU A 139 -13.47 -21.06 1.89
CA GLU A 139 -14.45 -20.72 2.94
C GLU A 139 -14.56 -19.20 3.16
N GLY A 140 -13.81 -18.38 2.38
CA GLY A 140 -13.81 -16.91 2.50
C GLY A 140 -12.87 -16.36 3.58
N GLY A 141 -12.00 -17.17 4.16
CA GLY A 141 -11.00 -16.75 5.12
C GLY A 141 -9.80 -16.06 4.44
N LEU A 142 -9.12 -15.19 5.18
CA LEU A 142 -7.86 -14.57 4.75
C LEU A 142 -6.68 -15.33 5.36
N LYS A 143 -5.72 -15.73 4.53
CA LYS A 143 -4.47 -16.36 4.96
C LYS A 143 -3.31 -15.40 4.70
N PHE A 144 -2.57 -15.02 5.73
CA PHE A 144 -1.29 -14.33 5.55
C PHE A 144 -0.23 -15.37 5.19
N ASP A 145 0.33 -15.26 4.02
CA ASP A 145 1.31 -16.21 3.48
C ASP A 145 2.61 -15.50 3.11
N ASP A 146 3.64 -16.28 2.75
CA ASP A 146 4.91 -15.73 2.29
C ASP A 146 4.70 -14.76 1.13
N GLY A 147 5.48 -13.68 1.11
CA GLY A 147 5.44 -12.68 0.04
C GLY A 147 5.78 -13.30 -1.31
N VAL A 148 5.33 -12.65 -2.36
CA VAL A 148 5.51 -13.12 -3.76
C VAL A 148 6.61 -12.36 -4.50
N SER A 149 7.25 -11.40 -3.86
CA SER A 149 8.29 -10.57 -4.45
C SER A 149 9.67 -11.21 -4.32
N ALA A 150 10.40 -11.26 -5.42
CA ALA A 150 11.82 -11.61 -5.46
C ALA A 150 12.70 -10.34 -5.45
N PRO A 151 14.00 -10.45 -5.11
CA PRO A 151 14.92 -9.32 -5.19
C PRO A 151 14.90 -8.65 -6.56
N GLY A 152 14.72 -7.31 -6.56
CA GLY A 152 14.63 -6.51 -7.77
C GLY A 152 13.25 -6.49 -8.45
N ASN A 153 12.24 -7.14 -7.89
CA ASN A 153 10.87 -6.98 -8.35
C ASN A 153 10.33 -5.58 -8.05
N TYR A 154 9.41 -5.11 -8.89
CA TYR A 154 8.85 -3.78 -8.76
C TYR A 154 7.41 -3.71 -9.24
N VAL A 155 6.73 -2.66 -8.82
CA VAL A 155 5.47 -2.20 -9.37
C VAL A 155 5.62 -0.74 -9.81
N GLU A 156 5.10 -0.40 -11.00
CA GLU A 156 5.07 0.96 -11.54
C GLU A 156 3.64 1.42 -11.72
N MET A 157 3.39 2.63 -11.32
CA MET A 157 2.08 3.27 -11.42
C MET A 157 2.21 4.63 -12.08
N LYS A 158 1.38 4.89 -13.09
CA LYS A 158 1.25 6.21 -13.72
C LYS A 158 0.13 6.98 -13.04
N ALA A 159 0.41 8.19 -12.62
CA ALA A 159 -0.59 9.08 -12.04
C ALA A 159 -1.55 9.59 -13.13
N LEU A 160 -2.84 9.34 -12.96
CA LEU A 160 -3.92 9.80 -13.85
C LEU A 160 -4.50 11.13 -13.38
N GLU A 161 -4.27 11.48 -12.12
CA GLU A 161 -4.59 12.75 -11.49
C GLU A 161 -3.40 13.20 -10.61
N ASP A 162 -3.45 14.43 -10.10
CA ASP A 162 -2.53 14.87 -9.04
C ASP A 162 -2.92 14.14 -7.75
N VAL A 163 -2.00 13.37 -7.17
CA VAL A 163 -2.28 12.53 -6.00
C VAL A 163 -1.23 12.71 -4.92
N VAL A 164 -1.65 12.58 -3.66
CA VAL A 164 -0.75 12.39 -2.53
C VAL A 164 -0.57 10.90 -2.31
N VAL A 165 0.67 10.45 -2.28
CA VAL A 165 1.07 9.07 -1.95
C VAL A 165 1.57 9.03 -0.52
N LEU A 166 1.02 8.13 0.29
CA LEU A 166 1.44 7.90 1.66
C LEU A 166 1.86 6.44 1.83
N ILE A 167 3.10 6.21 2.24
CA ILE A 167 3.72 4.89 2.34
C ILE A 167 4.18 4.60 3.77
N SER A 168 4.04 3.35 4.17
CA SER A 168 4.81 2.72 5.23
C SER A 168 5.53 1.48 4.69
N ASN A 169 6.85 1.49 4.74
CA ASN A 169 7.63 0.27 4.56
C ASN A 169 7.36 -0.64 5.76
N CYS A 170 6.58 -1.68 5.58
CA CYS A 170 5.94 -2.42 6.67
C CYS A 170 6.97 -2.98 7.68
N PRO A 171 6.89 -2.62 8.98
CA PRO A 171 7.83 -3.07 10.00
C PRO A 171 7.43 -4.41 10.66
N GLN A 172 6.45 -5.13 10.10
CA GLN A 172 5.87 -6.30 10.75
C GLN A 172 6.86 -7.47 10.88
N LEU A 173 7.04 -7.98 12.09
CA LEU A 173 7.95 -9.07 12.43
C LEU A 173 7.23 -10.37 12.82
N ASN A 174 5.90 -10.37 12.87
CA ASN A 174 5.15 -11.50 13.46
C ASN A 174 4.31 -12.28 12.44
N ASN A 175 4.44 -11.97 11.17
CA ASN A 175 3.81 -12.75 10.11
C ASN A 175 4.73 -12.83 8.87
N PRO A 176 4.45 -13.70 7.90
CA PRO A 176 5.34 -13.96 6.78
C PRO A 176 5.39 -12.84 5.73
N CYS A 177 4.63 -11.76 5.85
CA CYS A 177 4.56 -10.70 4.83
C CYS A 177 5.92 -10.04 4.53
N ASN A 178 6.86 -10.06 5.47
CA ASN A 178 8.23 -9.58 5.34
C ASN A 178 9.25 -10.69 5.63
N ALA A 179 8.91 -11.95 5.45
CA ALA A 179 9.74 -13.09 5.88
C ALA A 179 10.23 -12.95 7.34
N TYR A 180 9.45 -12.30 8.22
CA TYR A 180 9.83 -11.95 9.61
C TYR A 180 11.06 -11.04 9.73
N ASN A 181 11.50 -10.42 8.63
CA ASN A 181 12.69 -9.58 8.56
C ASN A 181 12.49 -8.43 7.55
N PRO A 182 11.95 -7.29 7.97
CA PRO A 182 11.73 -6.14 7.08
C PRO A 182 13.02 -5.67 6.41
N THR A 183 12.95 -5.42 5.12
CA THR A 183 14.05 -5.00 4.26
C THR A 183 13.78 -3.65 3.60
N PRO A 184 14.78 -2.96 3.02
CA PRO A 184 14.56 -1.68 2.37
C PRO A 184 13.89 -1.82 1.00
N VAL A 185 13.10 -0.81 0.64
CA VAL A 185 12.63 -0.58 -0.74
C VAL A 185 13.23 0.70 -1.29
N ARG A 186 13.23 0.83 -2.62
CA ARG A 186 13.59 2.07 -3.31
C ARG A 186 12.38 2.64 -4.02
N LEU A 187 12.18 3.95 -3.84
CA LEU A 187 11.13 4.70 -4.49
C LEU A 187 11.76 5.55 -5.61
N LEU A 188 11.15 5.55 -6.78
CA LEU A 188 11.60 6.30 -7.95
C LEU A 188 10.41 7.02 -8.58
N ILE A 189 10.62 8.26 -9.00
CA ILE A 189 9.61 9.07 -9.68
C ILE A 189 10.29 9.71 -10.90
N TRP A 190 9.57 9.74 -12.02
CA TRP A 190 10.00 10.43 -13.23
C TRP A 190 8.81 10.97 -14.02
N ASP A 191 9.06 11.98 -14.81
CA ASP A 191 8.07 12.56 -15.72
C ASP A 191 7.78 11.62 -16.90
N ALA A 192 6.59 11.74 -17.48
CA ALA A 192 6.31 11.08 -18.76
C ALA A 192 7.22 11.69 -19.86
N GLU A 193 7.82 10.82 -20.65
CA GLU A 193 8.51 11.24 -21.89
C GLU A 193 7.53 11.83 -22.92
#